data_bd18a8657ef35f178eba50426163442a
#
_entry.id   bd18a8657ef35f178eba50426163442a
#
_cell.length_a   1.000
_cell.length_b   1.000
_cell.length_c   1.000
_cell.angle_alpha   90.00
_cell.angle_beta   90.00
_cell.angle_gamma   90.00
#
_symmetry.space_group_name_H-M   'P 1'
#
loop_
_entity.id
_entity.type
_entity.pdbx_description
1 polymer ?
#
loop_
_entity_poly.entity_id
_entity_poly.type
_entity_poly.pdbx_seq_one_letter_code
_entity_poly.pdbx_strand_id
1 'polypeptide(L)'
;MPTALSAKMHLQHADSSLLLGCERDSLYLPILSGHRVALFSNQTGIDSQGMHTLDRLLSQGIQVTTLFGPEHGFRGTADAGEHVKSSVDEPTGIPIRSLYDGGSSGPSDAIMQEFDILVVDIQGVGLRFYTYYISMLKLMNRCGQTGKQVVLLDRPNPTGHYVDGPLLEDSLHSGVGALPIPVVHGLTLGELALMAQGEGWVEHPCKLTVIPCLGYTHHTLYSLPVAPSPNLPNMRSIYLYASICPFEGTTLSLGRGTKYPFQMYGHPMLQGCTFTFTPQSMPGAKNPPLLGEECRGVDLTSIPMEEIERWDRIHLEYVIDAYQKMGERSEFFGKRARFFDLLMGTPRVREMIIDGASEQEIRRTWQSDLKRYLKQRKPYLLYP
;
A
#
# COMPACT_ATOMS: atom_id res chain seq x y z
N MET A 1 12.40 -38.61 2.95
CA MET A 1 11.39 -38.04 2.05
C MET A 1 12.03 -36.80 1.42
N PRO A 2 12.15 -36.69 0.11
CA PRO A 2 12.91 -35.60 -0.50
C PRO A 2 12.18 -34.30 -0.28
N THR A 3 12.92 -33.33 0.25
CA THR A 3 12.58 -31.92 0.31
C THR A 3 12.31 -31.41 -1.10
N ALA A 4 11.10 -30.88 -1.32
CA ALA A 4 10.77 -30.17 -2.55
C ALA A 4 11.81 -29.05 -2.74
N LEU A 5 12.62 -29.15 -3.80
CA LEU A 5 13.41 -28.06 -4.28
C LEU A 5 12.45 -26.88 -4.57
N SER A 6 12.49 -25.86 -3.74
CA SER A 6 11.98 -24.54 -4.11
C SER A 6 12.77 -24.11 -5.36
N ALA A 7 12.11 -24.11 -6.52
CA ALA A 7 12.67 -23.47 -7.69
C ALA A 7 12.97 -22.03 -7.28
N LYS A 8 14.27 -21.64 -7.25
CA LYS A 8 14.67 -20.27 -6.99
C LYS A 8 13.96 -19.40 -8.01
N MET A 9 13.02 -18.58 -7.56
CA MET A 9 12.39 -17.58 -8.42
C MET A 9 13.47 -16.69 -9.02
N HIS A 10 13.51 -16.62 -10.35
CA HIS A 10 14.40 -15.71 -11.05
C HIS A 10 13.78 -14.31 -11.01
N LEU A 11 14.12 -13.55 -9.97
CA LEU A 11 13.78 -12.14 -9.89
C LEU A 11 14.70 -11.33 -10.80
N GLN A 12 14.12 -10.42 -11.59
CA GLN A 12 14.84 -9.57 -12.53
C GLN A 12 14.44 -8.11 -12.32
N HIS A 13 15.41 -7.20 -12.38
CA HIS A 13 15.10 -5.77 -12.39
C HIS A 13 14.36 -5.39 -13.67
N ALA A 14 13.42 -4.45 -13.53
CA ALA A 14 12.73 -3.86 -14.67
C ALA A 14 13.74 -3.25 -15.65
N ASP A 15 13.50 -3.43 -16.93
CA ASP A 15 14.30 -2.86 -18.01
C ASP A 15 13.51 -1.82 -18.83
N SER A 16 14.13 -1.27 -19.87
CA SER A 16 13.53 -0.25 -20.73
C SER A 16 12.36 -0.74 -21.59
N SER A 17 12.06 -2.04 -21.60
CA SER A 17 10.90 -2.59 -22.31
C SER A 17 9.61 -2.51 -21.49
N LEU A 18 9.71 -2.20 -20.18
CA LEU A 18 8.56 -2.00 -19.33
C LEU A 18 7.83 -0.71 -19.73
N LEU A 19 6.56 -0.82 -20.10
CA LEU A 19 5.64 0.31 -20.24
C LEU A 19 4.56 0.24 -19.17
N LEU A 20 4.34 1.36 -18.51
CA LEU A 20 3.26 1.52 -17.51
C LEU A 20 1.90 1.62 -18.23
N GLY A 21 0.82 1.34 -17.51
CA GLY A 21 -0.53 1.49 -18.06
C GLY A 21 -0.78 2.90 -18.65
N CYS A 22 -0.28 3.95 -17.99
CA CYS A 22 -0.41 5.35 -18.44
C CYS A 22 0.36 5.67 -19.73
N GLU A 23 1.30 4.82 -20.15
CA GLU A 23 2.07 4.99 -21.39
C GLU A 23 1.44 4.28 -22.60
N ARG A 24 0.33 3.59 -22.41
CA ARG A 24 -0.38 2.83 -23.43
C ARG A 24 -1.57 3.60 -24.01
N ASP A 25 -1.30 4.81 -24.47
CA ASP A 25 -2.27 5.82 -24.93
C ASP A 25 -3.33 5.26 -25.89
N SER A 26 -2.90 4.44 -26.86
CA SER A 26 -3.79 3.85 -27.87
C SER A 26 -4.90 2.98 -27.28
N LEU A 27 -4.74 2.50 -26.04
CA LEU A 27 -5.71 1.63 -25.38
C LEU A 27 -6.78 2.40 -24.59
N TYR A 28 -6.44 3.59 -24.04
CA TYR A 28 -7.36 4.29 -23.15
C TYR A 28 -7.81 5.68 -23.66
N LEU A 29 -6.99 6.40 -24.43
CA LEU A 29 -7.41 7.73 -24.94
C LEU A 29 -8.69 7.66 -25.80
N PRO A 30 -8.90 6.65 -26.65
CA PRO A 30 -10.19 6.52 -27.38
C PRO A 30 -11.39 6.35 -26.45
N ILE A 31 -11.21 5.73 -25.27
CA ILE A 31 -12.29 5.55 -24.28
C ILE A 31 -12.64 6.88 -23.61
N LEU A 32 -11.63 7.75 -23.40
CA LEU A 32 -11.79 9.02 -22.69
C LEU A 32 -12.25 10.17 -23.60
N SER A 33 -12.05 10.04 -24.91
CA SER A 33 -12.34 11.11 -25.87
C SER A 33 -13.84 11.51 -25.85
N GLY A 34 -14.09 12.81 -25.74
CA GLY A 34 -15.44 13.37 -25.70
C GLY A 34 -16.17 13.25 -24.35
N HIS A 35 -15.51 12.72 -23.33
CA HIS A 35 -16.06 12.59 -21.98
C HIS A 35 -15.41 13.56 -20.99
N ARG A 36 -16.15 13.95 -19.96
CA ARG A 36 -15.59 14.63 -18.78
C ARG A 36 -14.93 13.57 -17.91
N VAL A 37 -13.68 13.80 -17.58
CA VAL A 37 -12.83 12.82 -16.87
C VAL A 37 -12.52 13.31 -15.46
N ALA A 38 -12.69 12.43 -14.47
CA ALA A 38 -12.06 12.59 -13.16
C ALA A 38 -10.77 11.77 -13.11
N LEU A 39 -9.75 12.27 -12.43
CA LEU A 39 -8.49 11.56 -12.19
C LEU A 39 -8.27 11.33 -10.70
N PHE A 40 -8.16 10.07 -10.28
CA PHE A 40 -7.67 9.68 -8.96
C PHE A 40 -6.19 9.34 -9.05
N SER A 41 -5.34 10.19 -8.49
CA SER A 41 -3.89 10.08 -8.56
C SER A 41 -3.20 10.84 -7.42
N ASN A 42 -1.88 10.76 -7.38
CA ASN A 42 -1.01 11.58 -6.56
C ASN A 42 0.35 11.78 -7.27
N GLN A 43 1.40 12.22 -6.54
CA GLN A 43 2.75 12.43 -7.09
C GLN A 43 3.35 11.18 -7.77
N THR A 44 2.81 9.99 -7.52
CA THR A 44 3.30 8.75 -8.14
C THR A 44 2.72 8.50 -9.54
N GLY A 45 1.68 9.22 -9.93
CA GLY A 45 1.03 9.11 -11.24
C GLY A 45 1.88 9.74 -12.34
N ILE A 46 3.12 9.28 -12.52
CA ILE A 46 4.07 9.74 -13.55
C ILE A 46 4.43 8.60 -14.51
N ASP A 47 4.77 8.95 -15.74
CA ASP A 47 5.32 8.02 -16.72
C ASP A 47 6.84 7.82 -16.55
N SER A 48 7.46 7.02 -17.41
CA SER A 48 8.89 6.73 -17.40
C SER A 48 9.78 7.97 -17.67
N GLN A 49 9.19 9.06 -18.19
CA GLN A 49 9.86 10.33 -18.43
C GLN A 49 9.62 11.37 -17.33
N GLY A 50 8.85 10.99 -16.29
CA GLY A 50 8.49 11.88 -15.18
C GLY A 50 7.30 12.80 -15.48
N MET A 51 6.59 12.64 -16.60
CA MET A 51 5.39 13.43 -16.90
C MET A 51 4.21 12.88 -16.08
N HIS A 52 3.53 13.78 -15.35
CA HIS A 52 2.35 13.39 -14.58
C HIS A 52 1.17 13.05 -15.51
N THR A 53 0.39 12.04 -15.15
CA THR A 53 -0.76 11.58 -15.95
C THR A 53 -1.79 12.69 -16.17
N LEU A 54 -1.97 13.62 -15.23
CA LEU A 54 -2.81 14.81 -15.46
C LEU A 54 -2.30 15.61 -16.66
N ASP A 55 -1.01 15.96 -16.70
CA ASP A 55 -0.41 16.76 -17.76
C ASP A 55 -0.47 16.01 -19.11
N ARG A 56 -0.24 14.69 -19.07
CA ARG A 56 -0.38 13.82 -20.23
C ARG A 56 -1.81 13.86 -20.81
N LEU A 57 -2.82 13.69 -19.98
CA LEU A 57 -4.23 13.73 -20.41
C LEU A 57 -4.60 15.12 -21.01
N LEU A 58 -4.20 16.21 -20.34
CA LEU A 58 -4.46 17.55 -20.83
C LEU A 58 -3.75 17.82 -22.16
N SER A 59 -2.50 17.37 -22.34
CA SER A 59 -1.75 17.52 -23.59
C SER A 59 -2.40 16.78 -24.78
N GLN A 60 -3.16 15.73 -24.49
CA GLN A 60 -3.92 14.95 -25.47
C GLN A 60 -5.35 15.49 -25.69
N GLY A 61 -5.70 16.63 -25.11
CA GLY A 61 -6.99 17.29 -25.26
C GLY A 61 -8.12 16.60 -24.49
N ILE A 62 -7.80 15.74 -23.51
CA ILE A 62 -8.81 15.12 -22.65
C ILE A 62 -9.34 16.17 -21.66
N GLN A 63 -10.66 16.25 -21.55
CA GLN A 63 -11.34 17.17 -20.62
C GLN A 63 -11.32 16.63 -19.19
N VAL A 64 -10.26 16.94 -18.41
CA VAL A 64 -10.21 16.61 -16.98
C VAL A 64 -10.96 17.68 -16.20
N THR A 65 -12.01 17.29 -15.47
CA THR A 65 -12.91 18.22 -14.74
C THR A 65 -12.74 18.13 -13.23
N THR A 66 -12.21 17.01 -12.71
CA THR A 66 -12.19 16.73 -11.28
C THR A 66 -10.96 15.91 -10.94
N LEU A 67 -10.31 16.24 -9.83
CA LEU A 67 -9.19 15.49 -9.28
C LEU A 67 -9.56 14.91 -7.93
N PHE A 68 -9.09 13.69 -7.66
CA PHE A 68 -9.14 13.04 -6.36
C PHE A 68 -7.73 12.67 -5.92
N GLY A 69 -7.38 12.94 -4.67
CA GLY A 69 -6.15 12.48 -4.04
C GLY A 69 -6.44 11.46 -2.95
N PRO A 70 -5.52 10.50 -2.70
CA PRO A 70 -5.60 9.61 -1.55
C PRO A 70 -5.17 10.31 -0.26
N GLU A 71 -4.93 9.54 0.79
CA GLU A 71 -4.15 10.01 1.95
C GLU A 71 -2.85 10.68 1.47
N HIS A 72 -2.42 11.75 2.09
CA HIS A 72 -1.35 12.67 1.67
C HIS A 72 -1.70 13.63 0.51
N GLY A 73 -2.90 13.56 -0.04
CA GLY A 73 -3.41 14.49 -1.06
C GLY A 73 -2.86 14.26 -2.48
N PHE A 74 -3.37 15.04 -3.43
CA PHE A 74 -3.03 14.91 -4.85
C PHE A 74 -1.54 15.20 -5.15
N ARG A 75 -0.89 16.11 -4.39
CA ARG A 75 0.54 16.41 -4.54
C ARG A 75 1.44 15.68 -3.53
N GLY A 76 0.86 14.81 -2.67
CA GLY A 76 1.61 13.93 -1.77
C GLY A 76 2.32 14.62 -0.60
N THR A 77 1.88 15.79 -0.17
CA THR A 77 2.55 16.62 0.84
C THR A 77 1.89 16.62 2.21
N ALA A 78 0.68 16.07 2.36
CA ALA A 78 -0.04 16.02 3.63
C ALA A 78 0.53 14.94 4.58
N ASP A 79 0.45 15.17 5.89
CA ASP A 79 0.85 14.18 6.90
C ASP A 79 -0.13 12.98 6.94
N ALA A 80 0.33 11.84 7.46
CA ALA A 80 -0.50 10.66 7.63
C ALA A 80 -1.71 10.96 8.54
N GLY A 81 -2.92 10.57 8.09
CA GLY A 81 -4.18 10.83 8.79
C GLY A 81 -4.70 12.27 8.68
N GLU A 82 -4.04 13.15 7.94
CA GLU A 82 -4.52 14.51 7.70
C GLU A 82 -5.69 14.49 6.71
N HIS A 83 -6.82 15.11 7.09
CA HIS A 83 -7.98 15.23 6.21
C HIS A 83 -7.70 16.21 5.08
N VAL A 84 -7.62 15.69 3.86
CA VAL A 84 -7.48 16.51 2.64
C VAL A 84 -8.83 17.16 2.34
N LYS A 85 -8.92 18.47 2.53
CA LYS A 85 -10.10 19.27 2.16
C LYS A 85 -10.12 19.50 0.65
N SER A 86 -11.32 19.77 0.12
CA SER A 86 -11.45 20.21 -1.26
C SER A 86 -10.66 21.51 -1.50
N SER A 87 -9.94 21.55 -2.61
CA SER A 87 -9.06 22.65 -3.01
C SER A 87 -9.03 22.76 -4.54
N VAL A 88 -8.13 23.54 -5.08
CA VAL A 88 -7.89 23.66 -6.54
C VAL A 88 -6.42 23.35 -6.80
N ASP A 89 -6.16 22.61 -7.84
CA ASP A 89 -4.80 22.41 -8.34
C ASP A 89 -4.34 23.70 -9.01
N GLU A 90 -3.45 24.45 -8.36
CA GLU A 90 -3.05 25.80 -8.80
C GLU A 90 -2.53 25.86 -10.25
N PRO A 91 -1.70 24.91 -10.73
CA PRO A 91 -1.19 24.95 -12.10
C PRO A 91 -2.28 24.79 -13.17
N THR A 92 -3.33 24.02 -12.90
CA THR A 92 -4.33 23.67 -13.91
C THR A 92 -5.69 24.34 -13.69
N GLY A 93 -5.94 24.86 -12.48
CA GLY A 93 -7.24 25.41 -12.08
C GLY A 93 -8.31 24.33 -11.86
N ILE A 94 -7.98 23.05 -11.93
CA ILE A 94 -8.94 21.94 -11.79
C ILE A 94 -9.23 21.68 -10.31
N PRO A 95 -10.52 21.51 -9.91
CA PRO A 95 -10.86 21.26 -8.53
C PRO A 95 -10.36 19.89 -8.05
N ILE A 96 -9.73 19.86 -6.89
CA ILE A 96 -9.39 18.66 -6.12
C ILE A 96 -10.54 18.43 -5.12
N ARG A 97 -11.24 17.32 -5.23
CA ARG A 97 -12.39 16.98 -4.39
C ARG A 97 -11.99 16.02 -3.28
N SER A 98 -12.57 16.21 -2.10
CA SER A 98 -12.39 15.29 -0.99
C SER A 98 -13.10 13.96 -1.27
N LEU A 99 -12.46 12.86 -0.90
CA LEU A 99 -13.08 11.53 -0.92
C LEU A 99 -14.09 11.31 0.22
N TYR A 100 -14.20 12.26 1.14
CA TYR A 100 -14.95 12.12 2.39
C TYR A 100 -16.07 13.18 2.57
N ASP A 101 -16.38 13.98 1.56
CA ASP A 101 -17.44 15.00 1.64
C ASP A 101 -18.84 14.38 1.76
N GLY A 102 -19.03 13.18 1.19
CA GLY A 102 -20.22 12.33 1.36
C GLY A 102 -20.14 11.40 2.57
N GLY A 103 -19.22 11.64 3.51
CA GLY A 103 -18.98 10.79 4.68
C GLY A 103 -18.22 9.49 4.35
N SER A 104 -18.52 8.41 5.07
CA SER A 104 -17.83 7.12 4.91
C SER A 104 -18.04 6.45 3.55
N SER A 105 -19.13 6.78 2.84
CA SER A 105 -19.51 6.17 1.55
C SER A 105 -18.78 6.72 0.33
N GLY A 106 -18.00 7.78 0.48
CA GLY A 106 -17.22 8.41 -0.60
C GLY A 106 -17.78 9.76 -1.04
N PRO A 107 -17.41 10.26 -2.25
CA PRO A 107 -17.86 11.56 -2.75
C PRO A 107 -19.39 11.68 -2.87
N SER A 108 -19.90 12.88 -2.63
CA SER A 108 -21.34 13.21 -2.75
C SER A 108 -21.86 13.06 -4.18
N ASP A 109 -23.17 12.94 -4.32
CA ASP A 109 -23.83 12.89 -5.64
C ASP A 109 -23.51 14.13 -6.47
N ALA A 110 -23.39 15.29 -5.85
CA ALA A 110 -23.03 16.53 -6.55
C ALA A 110 -21.65 16.42 -7.22
N ILE A 111 -20.65 15.90 -6.52
CA ILE A 111 -19.30 15.67 -7.09
C ILE A 111 -19.38 14.58 -8.17
N MET A 112 -20.14 13.51 -7.94
CA MET A 112 -20.28 12.47 -8.96
C MET A 112 -20.91 12.96 -10.28
N GLN A 113 -21.63 14.09 -10.30
CA GLN A 113 -22.14 14.70 -11.54
C GLN A 113 -21.11 15.54 -12.31
N GLU A 114 -19.92 15.79 -11.74
CA GLU A 114 -18.91 16.62 -12.38
C GLU A 114 -18.15 15.90 -13.51
N PHE A 115 -18.23 14.57 -13.59
CA PHE A 115 -17.49 13.75 -14.57
C PHE A 115 -18.33 12.56 -15.07
N ASP A 116 -17.85 11.92 -16.14
CA ASP A 116 -18.50 10.76 -16.77
C ASP A 116 -17.65 9.49 -16.60
N ILE A 117 -16.32 9.61 -16.65
CA ILE A 117 -15.36 8.50 -16.51
C ILE A 117 -14.35 8.85 -15.41
N LEU A 118 -14.06 7.88 -14.55
CA LEU A 118 -12.97 7.95 -13.58
C LEU A 118 -11.73 7.26 -14.16
N VAL A 119 -10.63 7.98 -14.23
CA VAL A 119 -9.29 7.40 -14.46
C VAL A 119 -8.61 7.21 -13.10
N VAL A 120 -8.04 6.05 -12.88
CA VAL A 120 -7.23 5.72 -11.70
C VAL A 120 -5.80 5.50 -12.15
N ASP A 121 -4.87 6.28 -11.61
CA ASP A 121 -3.43 6.12 -11.83
C ASP A 121 -2.65 6.45 -10.57
N ILE A 122 -2.32 5.42 -9.81
CA ILE A 122 -1.67 5.55 -8.51
C ILE A 122 -0.81 4.32 -8.20
N GLN A 123 0.32 4.53 -7.51
CA GLN A 123 1.24 3.46 -7.15
C GLN A 123 0.84 2.78 -5.84
N GLY A 124 0.57 1.48 -5.89
CA GLY A 124 0.49 0.60 -4.72
C GLY A 124 1.86 -0.01 -4.36
N VAL A 125 1.96 -0.55 -3.15
CA VAL A 125 3.17 -1.27 -2.69
C VAL A 125 2.89 -2.73 -2.32
N GLY A 126 1.74 -3.27 -2.70
CA GLY A 126 1.40 -4.69 -2.56
C GLY A 126 1.03 -5.15 -1.16
N LEU A 127 0.74 -4.24 -0.24
CA LEU A 127 0.45 -4.53 1.17
C LEU A 127 -0.95 -4.07 1.56
N ARG A 128 -1.69 -4.92 2.31
CA ARG A 128 -3.06 -4.66 2.73
C ARG A 128 -3.22 -3.37 3.53
N PHE A 129 -2.28 -3.04 4.37
CA PHE A 129 -2.32 -1.83 5.19
C PHE A 129 -1.77 -0.57 4.49
N TYR A 130 -1.38 -0.69 3.19
CA TYR A 130 -1.11 0.48 2.35
C TYR A 130 -2.39 0.87 1.61
N THR A 131 -3.07 1.90 2.08
CA THR A 131 -4.52 2.07 1.98
C THR A 131 -5.06 2.73 0.69
N TYR A 132 -4.22 3.02 -0.30
CA TYR A 132 -4.68 3.65 -1.55
C TYR A 132 -5.72 2.81 -2.29
N TYR A 133 -5.65 1.48 -2.20
CA TYR A 133 -6.66 0.61 -2.76
C TYR A 133 -8.04 0.80 -2.11
N ILE A 134 -8.11 1.16 -0.82
CA ILE A 134 -9.37 1.42 -0.11
C ILE A 134 -10.07 2.65 -0.71
N SER A 135 -9.31 3.72 -0.97
CA SER A 135 -9.81 4.91 -1.65
C SER A 135 -10.28 4.60 -3.08
N MET A 136 -9.51 3.79 -3.82
CA MET A 136 -9.88 3.30 -5.14
C MET A 136 -11.20 2.53 -5.11
N LEU A 137 -11.36 1.58 -4.18
CA LEU A 137 -12.59 0.78 -4.06
C LEU A 137 -13.82 1.63 -3.71
N LYS A 138 -13.67 2.64 -2.85
CA LYS A 138 -14.73 3.60 -2.55
C LYS A 138 -15.20 4.34 -3.82
N LEU A 139 -14.24 4.83 -4.61
CA LEU A 139 -14.55 5.49 -5.88
C LEU A 139 -15.19 4.53 -6.88
N MET A 140 -14.67 3.30 -7.00
CA MET A 140 -15.26 2.27 -7.86
C MET A 140 -16.72 1.97 -7.46
N ASN A 141 -17.00 1.82 -6.17
CA ASN A 141 -18.34 1.59 -5.64
C ASN A 141 -19.28 2.77 -5.97
N ARG A 142 -18.82 4.02 -5.80
CA ARG A 142 -19.58 5.22 -6.18
C ARG A 142 -19.82 5.31 -7.69
N CYS A 143 -18.82 4.93 -8.51
CA CYS A 143 -18.99 4.84 -9.96
C CYS A 143 -20.05 3.80 -10.34
N GLY A 144 -20.07 2.64 -9.70
CA GLY A 144 -21.10 1.61 -9.90
C GLY A 144 -22.49 2.13 -9.55
N GLN A 145 -22.67 2.76 -8.39
CA GLN A 145 -23.95 3.38 -7.97
C GLN A 145 -24.49 4.42 -8.95
N THR A 146 -23.58 5.16 -9.61
CA THR A 146 -23.94 6.28 -10.50
C THR A 146 -23.79 5.94 -11.99
N GLY A 147 -23.56 4.65 -12.31
CA GLY A 147 -23.46 4.15 -13.69
C GLY A 147 -22.25 4.66 -14.47
N LYS A 148 -21.15 5.03 -13.78
CA LYS A 148 -19.94 5.56 -14.41
C LYS A 148 -18.92 4.46 -14.70
N GLN A 149 -18.12 4.67 -15.74
CA GLN A 149 -17.02 3.80 -16.10
C GLN A 149 -15.75 4.16 -15.31
N VAL A 150 -14.94 3.14 -14.97
CA VAL A 150 -13.61 3.30 -14.40
C VAL A 150 -12.57 2.76 -15.39
N VAL A 151 -11.54 3.54 -15.66
CA VAL A 151 -10.34 3.16 -16.42
C VAL A 151 -9.16 3.20 -15.46
N LEU A 152 -8.57 2.04 -15.18
CA LEU A 152 -7.43 1.91 -14.29
C LEU A 152 -6.16 1.71 -15.11
N LEU A 153 -5.23 2.65 -15.00
CA LEU A 153 -3.91 2.59 -15.61
C LEU A 153 -2.98 1.88 -14.64
N ASP A 154 -2.71 0.58 -14.91
CA ASP A 154 -2.03 -0.28 -13.93
C ASP A 154 -0.54 0.03 -13.81
N ARG A 155 0.02 -0.30 -12.65
CA ARG A 155 1.42 -0.08 -12.29
C ARG A 155 2.02 -1.34 -11.68
N PRO A 156 3.33 -1.59 -11.88
CA PRO A 156 4.02 -2.71 -11.25
C PRO A 156 3.89 -2.69 -9.74
N ASN A 157 3.72 -3.86 -9.15
CA ASN A 157 3.80 -4.04 -7.70
C ASN A 157 5.24 -4.34 -7.30
N PRO A 158 5.93 -3.49 -6.51
CA PRO A 158 7.32 -3.73 -6.12
C PRO A 158 7.51 -4.95 -5.22
N THR A 159 6.45 -5.42 -4.55
CA THR A 159 6.44 -6.65 -3.72
C THR A 159 5.59 -7.77 -4.35
N GLY A 160 5.39 -7.74 -5.67
CA GLY A 160 4.53 -8.68 -6.41
C GLY A 160 5.00 -10.12 -6.40
N HIS A 161 6.27 -10.37 -6.09
CA HIS A 161 6.94 -11.66 -6.22
C HIS A 161 6.61 -12.66 -5.10
N TYR A 162 5.90 -12.25 -4.05
CA TYR A 162 5.49 -13.16 -2.98
C TYR A 162 4.10 -12.82 -2.39
N VAL A 163 3.58 -13.78 -1.66
CA VAL A 163 2.31 -13.66 -0.91
C VAL A 163 2.55 -14.20 0.49
N ASP A 164 2.22 -13.41 1.52
CA ASP A 164 2.43 -13.84 2.90
C ASP A 164 1.56 -13.09 3.92
N GLY A 165 1.51 -13.67 5.11
CA GLY A 165 0.77 -13.15 6.26
C GLY A 165 -0.67 -13.66 6.31
N PRO A 166 -1.34 -13.46 7.45
CA PRO A 166 -2.73 -13.89 7.64
C PRO A 166 -3.69 -13.07 6.78
N LEU A 167 -4.78 -13.70 6.35
CA LEU A 167 -5.92 -13.02 5.75
C LEU A 167 -6.61 -12.16 6.80
N LEU A 168 -7.28 -11.09 6.33
CA LEU A 168 -8.09 -10.24 7.21
C LEU A 168 -9.33 -11.01 7.67
N GLU A 169 -9.52 -11.09 8.99
CA GLU A 169 -10.76 -11.59 9.59
C GLU A 169 -11.88 -10.53 9.49
N ASP A 170 -13.12 -10.97 9.28
CA ASP A 170 -14.28 -10.08 9.07
C ASP A 170 -14.48 -9.07 10.21
N SER A 171 -14.19 -9.45 11.45
CA SER A 171 -14.30 -8.57 12.63
C SER A 171 -13.26 -7.45 12.69
N LEU A 172 -12.28 -7.45 11.78
CA LEU A 172 -11.13 -6.55 11.77
C LEU A 172 -11.11 -5.59 10.55
N HIS A 173 -12.21 -5.53 9.80
CA HIS A 173 -12.37 -4.52 8.75
C HIS A 173 -12.19 -3.12 9.32
N SER A 174 -11.36 -2.29 8.66
CA SER A 174 -10.95 -0.98 9.16
C SER A 174 -10.35 -0.11 8.05
N GLY A 175 -9.93 1.10 8.43
CA GLY A 175 -9.16 1.98 7.53
C GLY A 175 -7.79 1.45 7.13
N VAL A 176 -7.26 0.39 7.76
CA VAL A 176 -5.98 -0.24 7.41
C VAL A 176 -6.15 -1.67 6.87
N GLY A 177 -7.37 -2.08 6.59
CA GLY A 177 -7.67 -3.39 5.99
C GLY A 177 -9.15 -3.50 5.63
N ALA A 178 -9.49 -3.54 4.34
CA ALA A 178 -10.87 -3.54 3.86
C ALA A 178 -11.26 -4.81 3.07
N LEU A 179 -10.31 -5.67 2.74
CA LEU A 179 -10.56 -6.87 1.95
C LEU A 179 -10.01 -8.11 2.64
N PRO A 180 -10.63 -9.29 2.45
CA PRO A 180 -10.19 -10.57 3.02
C PRO A 180 -8.97 -11.13 2.27
N ILE A 181 -7.90 -10.35 2.20
CA ILE A 181 -6.64 -10.67 1.53
C ILE A 181 -5.50 -10.76 2.54
N PRO A 182 -4.40 -11.45 2.22
CA PRO A 182 -3.23 -11.52 3.12
C PRO A 182 -2.53 -10.16 3.25
N VAL A 183 -1.65 -10.05 4.24
CA VAL A 183 -0.85 -8.83 4.47
C VAL A 183 -0.08 -8.45 3.20
N VAL A 184 0.65 -9.39 2.61
CA VAL A 184 1.30 -9.24 1.30
C VAL A 184 0.44 -9.98 0.28
N HIS A 185 -0.28 -9.25 -0.57
CA HIS A 185 -1.29 -9.86 -1.43
C HIS A 185 -0.77 -10.28 -2.82
N GLY A 186 0.41 -9.80 -3.24
CA GLY A 186 1.05 -10.17 -4.49
C GLY A 186 0.26 -9.81 -5.76
N LEU A 187 -0.57 -8.77 -5.72
CA LEU A 187 -1.37 -8.28 -6.84
C LEU A 187 -0.97 -6.84 -7.17
N THR A 188 -1.07 -6.45 -8.44
CA THR A 188 -1.12 -5.03 -8.80
C THR A 188 -2.46 -4.41 -8.37
N LEU A 189 -2.59 -3.08 -8.44
CA LEU A 189 -3.89 -2.45 -8.14
C LEU A 189 -4.96 -2.82 -9.18
N GLY A 190 -4.56 -3.01 -10.45
CA GLY A 190 -5.46 -3.48 -11.51
C GLY A 190 -6.00 -4.87 -11.23
N GLU A 191 -5.13 -5.81 -10.87
CA GLU A 191 -5.51 -7.18 -10.51
C GLU A 191 -6.38 -7.20 -9.24
N LEU A 192 -6.05 -6.37 -8.24
CA LEU A 192 -6.82 -6.25 -7.00
C LEU A 192 -8.23 -5.69 -7.28
N ALA A 193 -8.34 -4.70 -8.15
CA ALA A 193 -9.63 -4.13 -8.56
C ALA A 193 -10.51 -5.17 -9.28
N LEU A 194 -9.91 -5.96 -10.20
CA LEU A 194 -10.60 -7.07 -10.88
C LEU A 194 -11.07 -8.13 -9.88
N MET A 195 -10.18 -8.53 -8.95
CA MET A 195 -10.51 -9.52 -7.94
C MET A 195 -11.61 -9.01 -7.00
N ALA A 196 -11.51 -7.76 -6.51
CA ALA A 196 -12.50 -7.19 -5.61
C ALA A 196 -13.90 -7.16 -6.25
N GLN A 197 -13.98 -6.84 -7.53
CA GLN A 197 -15.26 -6.84 -8.26
C GLN A 197 -15.73 -8.27 -8.57
N GLY A 198 -14.85 -9.15 -9.01
CA GLY A 198 -15.17 -10.53 -9.36
C GLY A 198 -15.58 -11.40 -8.18
N GLU A 199 -15.02 -11.15 -7.00
CA GLU A 199 -15.39 -11.83 -5.74
C GLU A 199 -16.60 -11.18 -5.03
N GLY A 200 -17.18 -10.12 -5.59
CA GLY A 200 -18.34 -9.42 -5.00
C GLY A 200 -18.01 -8.58 -3.77
N TRP A 201 -16.74 -8.17 -3.60
CA TRP A 201 -16.33 -7.30 -2.49
C TRP A 201 -16.63 -5.82 -2.74
N VAL A 202 -16.98 -5.47 -3.97
CA VAL A 202 -17.52 -4.16 -4.35
C VAL A 202 -19.05 -4.28 -4.42
N GLU A 203 -19.74 -3.56 -3.56
CA GLU A 203 -21.21 -3.65 -3.42
C GLU A 203 -21.94 -3.27 -4.71
N HIS A 204 -21.45 -2.23 -5.39
CA HIS A 204 -21.99 -1.75 -6.67
C HIS A 204 -20.89 -1.86 -7.74
N PRO A 205 -20.84 -2.95 -8.50
CA PRO A 205 -19.83 -3.14 -9.54
C PRO A 205 -19.98 -2.08 -10.64
N CYS A 206 -18.84 -1.55 -11.09
CA CYS A 206 -18.78 -0.57 -12.18
C CYS A 206 -18.29 -1.23 -13.48
N LYS A 207 -18.45 -0.53 -14.60
CA LYS A 207 -17.76 -0.90 -15.85
C LYS A 207 -16.27 -0.58 -15.70
N LEU A 208 -15.48 -1.62 -15.37
CA LEU A 208 -14.03 -1.50 -15.14
C LEU A 208 -13.26 -1.90 -16.39
N THR A 209 -12.32 -1.04 -16.81
CA THR A 209 -11.31 -1.34 -17.83
C THR A 209 -9.93 -1.17 -17.21
N VAL A 210 -9.14 -2.24 -17.12
CA VAL A 210 -7.75 -2.16 -16.67
C VAL A 210 -6.83 -2.09 -17.88
N ILE A 211 -5.95 -1.11 -17.90
CA ILE A 211 -4.89 -0.96 -18.90
C ILE A 211 -3.62 -1.55 -18.30
N PRO A 212 -3.23 -2.77 -18.67
CA PRO A 212 -2.10 -3.45 -18.03
C PRO A 212 -0.77 -2.83 -18.46
N CYS A 213 0.25 -3.01 -17.64
CA CYS A 213 1.64 -2.77 -18.03
C CYS A 213 2.05 -3.72 -19.18
N LEU A 214 3.04 -3.32 -19.95
CA LEU A 214 3.70 -4.21 -20.93
C LEU A 214 5.11 -4.52 -20.43
N GLY A 215 5.54 -5.78 -20.55
CA GLY A 215 6.88 -6.19 -20.11
C GLY A 215 7.03 -6.41 -18.59
N TYR A 216 5.95 -6.27 -17.81
CA TYR A 216 5.94 -6.59 -16.39
C TYR A 216 5.54 -8.05 -16.14
N THR A 217 6.16 -8.66 -15.15
CA THR A 217 5.77 -9.93 -14.53
C THR A 217 5.78 -9.80 -13.02
N HIS A 218 5.13 -10.72 -12.29
CA HIS A 218 5.21 -10.75 -10.83
C HIS A 218 6.64 -10.96 -10.29
N HIS A 219 7.58 -11.43 -11.11
CA HIS A 219 8.99 -11.59 -10.76
C HIS A 219 9.85 -10.37 -11.07
N THR A 220 9.25 -9.28 -11.56
CA THR A 220 9.96 -8.05 -11.89
C THR A 220 10.19 -7.21 -10.63
N LEU A 221 11.45 -6.95 -10.29
CA LEU A 221 11.85 -5.99 -9.27
C LEU A 221 11.73 -4.57 -9.86
N TYR A 222 10.68 -3.87 -9.48
CA TYR A 222 10.41 -2.51 -9.96
C TYR A 222 10.79 -1.48 -8.90
N SER A 223 11.75 -0.64 -9.23
CA SER A 223 12.13 0.51 -8.39
C SER A 223 11.22 1.69 -8.66
N LEU A 224 10.54 2.19 -7.63
CA LEU A 224 9.66 3.35 -7.76
C LEU A 224 10.48 4.61 -8.05
N PRO A 225 10.11 5.38 -9.08
CA PRO A 225 10.85 6.61 -9.44
C PRO A 225 10.66 7.73 -8.41
N VAL A 226 9.54 7.71 -7.66
CA VAL A 226 9.24 8.66 -6.59
C VAL A 226 8.71 7.94 -5.36
N ALA A 227 8.94 8.51 -4.19
CA ALA A 227 8.44 7.99 -2.93
C ALA A 227 6.90 7.94 -2.93
N PRO A 228 6.29 6.79 -2.60
CA PRO A 228 4.84 6.64 -2.62
C PRO A 228 4.16 7.37 -1.44
N SER A 229 4.89 7.62 -0.36
CA SER A 229 4.45 8.44 0.76
C SER A 229 5.66 9.07 1.47
N PRO A 230 5.47 10.15 2.26
CA PRO A 230 6.57 10.79 3.00
C PRO A 230 7.34 9.85 3.94
N ASN A 231 6.67 8.81 4.44
CA ASN A 231 7.28 7.84 5.37
C ASN A 231 7.81 6.56 4.68
N LEU A 232 7.70 6.45 3.36
CA LEU A 232 8.34 5.40 2.56
C LEU A 232 9.29 6.06 1.55
N PRO A 233 10.41 6.68 2.01
CA PRO A 233 11.22 7.58 1.19
C PRO A 233 12.07 6.88 0.13
N ASN A 234 12.23 5.56 0.21
CA ASN A 234 13.11 4.77 -0.67
C ASN A 234 12.66 3.30 -0.74
N MET A 235 13.26 2.56 -1.68
CA MET A 235 12.93 1.14 -1.90
C MET A 235 13.22 0.26 -0.67
N ARG A 236 14.25 0.58 0.12
CA ARG A 236 14.53 -0.14 1.37
C ARG A 236 13.36 -0.09 2.34
N SER A 237 12.79 1.10 2.55
CA SER A 237 11.61 1.24 3.42
C SER A 237 10.41 0.47 2.88
N ILE A 238 10.23 0.40 1.56
CA ILE A 238 9.13 -0.33 0.91
C ILE A 238 9.29 -1.84 1.12
N TYR A 239 10.49 -2.41 0.91
CA TYR A 239 10.71 -3.85 1.11
C TYR A 239 10.65 -4.26 2.60
N LEU A 240 11.12 -3.39 3.51
CA LEU A 240 11.04 -3.63 4.95
C LEU A 240 9.62 -3.44 5.51
N TYR A 241 8.74 -2.72 4.77
CA TYR A 241 7.45 -2.26 5.27
C TYR A 241 6.55 -3.40 5.77
N ALA A 242 6.50 -4.54 5.07
CA ALA A 242 5.71 -5.71 5.48
C ALA A 242 6.09 -6.23 6.88
N SER A 243 7.38 -6.16 7.22
CA SER A 243 7.93 -6.67 8.48
C SER A 243 7.95 -5.62 9.60
N ILE A 244 8.05 -4.34 9.25
CA ILE A 244 8.24 -3.26 10.23
C ILE A 244 6.93 -2.49 10.53
N CYS A 245 6.00 -2.39 9.59
CA CYS A 245 4.72 -1.72 9.83
C CYS A 245 3.93 -2.27 11.04
N PRO A 246 3.94 -3.58 11.36
CA PRO A 246 3.27 -4.10 12.56
C PRO A 246 3.70 -3.43 13.87
N PHE A 247 4.90 -2.85 13.94
CA PHE A 247 5.34 -2.08 15.12
C PHE A 247 4.49 -0.83 15.38
N GLU A 248 3.72 -0.32 14.41
CA GLU A 248 2.75 0.75 14.66
C GLU A 248 1.65 0.32 15.65
N GLY A 249 1.42 -0.99 15.77
CA GLY A 249 0.56 -1.60 16.78
C GLY A 249 1.25 -1.89 18.11
N THR A 250 2.42 -1.32 18.35
CA THR A 250 3.20 -1.42 19.58
C THR A 250 3.53 -0.05 20.14
N THR A 251 4.24 0.01 21.26
CA THR A 251 4.74 1.27 21.84
C THR A 251 6.08 1.71 21.24
N LEU A 252 6.67 0.90 20.37
CA LEU A 252 7.97 1.18 19.76
C LEU A 252 7.88 2.27 18.70
N SER A 253 8.96 3.03 18.54
CA SER A 253 9.22 3.82 17.36
C SER A 253 9.77 2.93 16.25
N LEU A 254 9.30 3.15 15.02
CA LEU A 254 9.80 2.49 13.81
C LEU A 254 10.55 3.48 12.89
N GLY A 255 11.19 4.46 13.51
CA GLY A 255 12.02 5.44 12.81
C GLY A 255 11.26 6.63 12.21
N ARG A 256 9.92 6.75 12.39
CA ARG A 256 9.22 7.99 12.05
C ARG A 256 9.82 9.15 12.85
N GLY A 257 10.01 10.31 12.22
CA GLY A 257 10.74 11.43 12.82
C GLY A 257 12.26 11.27 12.75
N THR A 258 12.76 10.39 11.89
CA THR A 258 14.17 10.26 11.49
C THR A 258 14.29 10.28 9.97
N LYS A 259 15.54 10.27 9.46
CA LYS A 259 15.81 10.13 8.02
C LYS A 259 15.49 8.73 7.46
N TYR A 260 15.20 7.75 8.34
CA TYR A 260 15.09 6.33 7.99
C TYR A 260 13.80 5.68 8.53
N PRO A 261 12.60 6.26 8.26
CA PRO A 261 11.34 5.65 8.70
C PRO A 261 11.19 4.25 8.09
N PHE A 262 10.65 3.32 8.88
CA PHE A 262 10.51 1.89 8.56
C PHE A 262 11.82 1.14 8.25
N GLN A 263 12.97 1.71 8.62
CA GLN A 263 14.29 1.11 8.41
C GLN A 263 15.05 0.89 9.73
N MET A 264 14.37 1.10 10.85
CA MET A 264 14.83 0.86 12.20
C MET A 264 13.63 0.72 13.12
N TYR A 265 13.84 0.16 14.31
CA TYR A 265 12.84 0.19 15.38
C TYR A 265 13.52 0.26 16.74
N GLY A 266 12.83 0.80 17.75
CA GLY A 266 13.39 0.91 19.08
C GLY A 266 12.43 1.50 20.10
N HIS A 267 12.86 1.41 21.37
CA HIS A 267 12.17 1.95 22.53
C HIS A 267 13.17 2.25 23.64
N PRO A 268 12.92 3.23 24.54
CA PRO A 268 13.82 3.50 25.68
C PRO A 268 14.05 2.29 26.59
N MET A 269 13.07 1.39 26.71
CA MET A 269 13.14 0.20 27.55
C MET A 269 13.64 -1.08 26.84
N LEU A 270 14.07 -1.04 25.59
CA LEU A 270 14.65 -2.21 24.93
C LEU A 270 16.03 -2.53 25.50
N GLN A 271 16.20 -3.78 25.93
CA GLN A 271 17.43 -4.26 26.56
C GLN A 271 18.35 -4.97 25.52
N GLY A 272 19.65 -4.93 25.76
CA GLY A 272 20.64 -5.62 24.93
C GLY A 272 20.84 -5.04 23.52
N CYS A 273 20.32 -3.84 23.24
CA CYS A 273 20.51 -3.13 21.99
C CYS A 273 21.57 -2.03 22.16
N THR A 274 22.50 -1.92 21.20
CA THR A 274 23.58 -0.91 21.21
C THR A 274 23.31 0.27 20.29
N PHE A 275 22.46 0.09 19.27
CA PHE A 275 22.04 1.16 18.38
C PHE A 275 21.06 2.08 19.09
N THR A 276 21.22 3.40 18.93
CA THR A 276 20.32 4.41 19.48
C THR A 276 19.90 5.42 18.43
N PHE A 277 18.68 5.97 18.59
CA PHE A 277 18.16 7.08 17.81
C PHE A 277 17.13 7.86 18.60
N THR A 278 16.88 9.11 18.19
CA THR A 278 15.88 9.97 18.83
C THR A 278 14.93 10.54 17.78
N PRO A 279 13.64 10.17 17.78
CA PRO A 279 12.65 10.75 16.89
C PRO A 279 12.51 12.26 17.10
N GLN A 280 12.44 13.03 16.00
CA GLN A 280 12.28 14.47 16.00
C GLN A 280 11.06 14.86 15.17
N SER A 281 10.45 16.01 15.44
CA SER A 281 9.41 16.56 14.58
C SER A 281 9.99 16.95 13.22
N MET A 282 9.38 16.45 12.15
CA MET A 282 9.83 16.73 10.78
C MET A 282 8.64 16.64 9.81
N PRO A 283 8.77 17.16 8.56
CA PRO A 283 7.75 16.99 7.54
C PRO A 283 7.39 15.50 7.33
N GLY A 284 6.10 15.19 7.25
CA GLY A 284 5.60 13.81 7.16
C GLY A 284 5.51 13.07 8.51
N ALA A 285 6.07 13.63 9.60
CA ALA A 285 6.02 13.07 10.95
C ALA A 285 6.13 14.20 12.01
N LYS A 286 5.14 15.08 12.07
CA LYS A 286 5.12 16.22 13.03
C LYS A 286 5.16 15.77 14.49
N ASN A 287 4.45 14.69 14.81
CA ASN A 287 4.36 14.12 16.15
C ASN A 287 4.67 12.60 16.10
N PRO A 288 5.93 12.21 15.85
CA PRO A 288 6.27 10.79 15.79
C PRO A 288 6.16 10.14 17.17
N PRO A 289 5.92 8.82 17.24
CA PRO A 289 6.01 8.09 18.51
C PRO A 289 7.37 8.31 19.18
N LEU A 290 7.37 8.47 20.52
CA LEU A 290 8.57 8.70 21.34
C LEU A 290 9.36 9.96 20.91
N LEU A 291 8.66 11.02 20.51
CA LEU A 291 9.26 12.31 20.14
C LEU A 291 10.20 12.84 21.23
N GLY A 292 11.48 13.05 20.89
CA GLY A 292 12.49 13.57 21.79
C GLY A 292 13.07 12.56 22.78
N GLU A 293 12.59 11.30 22.78
CA GLU A 293 13.10 10.25 23.64
C GLU A 293 14.22 9.45 22.96
N GLU A 294 15.32 9.16 23.68
CA GLU A 294 16.36 8.27 23.17
C GLU A 294 15.84 6.82 23.18
N CYS A 295 15.70 6.25 21.99
CA CYS A 295 15.32 4.86 21.78
C CYS A 295 16.56 3.99 21.58
N ARG A 296 16.59 2.83 22.24
CA ARG A 296 17.53 1.74 21.95
C ARG A 296 16.85 0.76 21.01
N GLY A 297 17.56 0.21 20.03
CA GLY A 297 16.89 -0.65 19.05
C GLY A 297 17.81 -1.30 18.05
N VAL A 298 17.25 -1.52 16.86
CA VAL A 298 17.90 -2.22 15.75
C VAL A 298 17.89 -1.31 14.52
N ASP A 299 19.07 -1.20 13.90
CA ASP A 299 19.25 -0.53 12.60
C ASP A 299 19.22 -1.58 11.47
N LEU A 300 18.30 -1.42 10.54
CA LEU A 300 18.14 -2.29 9.37
C LEU A 300 18.73 -1.66 8.09
N THR A 301 19.31 -0.45 8.19
CA THR A 301 19.89 0.23 7.03
C THR A 301 21.16 -0.46 6.51
N SER A 302 21.81 -1.26 7.34
CA SER A 302 23.02 -2.01 7.02
C SER A 302 22.76 -3.32 6.25
N ILE A 303 21.53 -3.81 6.19
CA ILE A 303 21.20 -5.02 5.42
C ILE A 303 21.39 -4.71 3.93
N PRO A 304 22.12 -5.53 3.15
CA PRO A 304 22.29 -5.31 1.71
C PRO A 304 20.95 -5.21 0.96
N MET A 305 20.84 -4.30 -0.02
CA MET A 305 19.61 -4.15 -0.82
C MET A 305 19.27 -5.45 -1.56
N GLU A 306 20.28 -6.10 -2.13
CA GLU A 306 20.17 -7.36 -2.87
C GLU A 306 19.60 -8.51 -2.02
N GLU A 307 19.70 -8.38 -0.68
CA GLU A 307 19.12 -9.33 0.27
C GLU A 307 17.64 -9.02 0.50
N ILE A 308 17.32 -7.77 0.89
CA ILE A 308 15.95 -7.40 1.26
C ILE A 308 14.96 -7.40 0.08
N GLU A 309 15.41 -7.05 -1.12
CA GLU A 309 14.57 -7.08 -2.32
C GLU A 309 14.14 -8.50 -2.74
N ARG A 310 14.85 -9.53 -2.21
CA ARG A 310 14.59 -10.94 -2.46
C ARG A 310 13.86 -11.63 -1.33
N TRP A 311 13.47 -10.91 -0.30
CA TRP A 311 12.64 -11.48 0.76
C TRP A 311 11.31 -11.97 0.18
N ASP A 312 10.93 -13.15 0.61
CA ASP A 312 9.72 -13.85 0.17
C ASP A 312 8.72 -14.09 1.31
N ARG A 313 8.92 -13.40 2.43
CA ARG A 313 8.09 -13.51 3.64
C ARG A 313 8.15 -12.25 4.50
N ILE A 314 7.18 -12.15 5.41
CA ILE A 314 7.20 -11.22 6.53
C ILE A 314 8.16 -11.77 7.59
N HIS A 315 9.11 -10.99 8.01
CA HIS A 315 10.11 -11.32 9.04
C HIS A 315 9.55 -10.99 10.43
N LEU A 316 8.81 -11.95 11.03
CA LEU A 316 8.22 -11.78 12.37
C LEU A 316 9.27 -11.84 13.48
N GLU A 317 10.46 -12.36 13.21
CA GLU A 317 11.57 -12.40 14.15
C GLU A 317 11.88 -11.03 14.74
N TYR A 318 11.68 -9.94 14.00
CA TYR A 318 11.91 -8.58 14.51
C TYR A 318 10.94 -8.21 15.64
N VAL A 319 9.65 -8.45 15.46
CA VAL A 319 8.66 -8.13 16.49
C VAL A 319 8.74 -9.10 17.67
N ILE A 320 9.08 -10.38 17.42
CA ILE A 320 9.27 -11.40 18.45
C ILE A 320 10.50 -11.05 19.31
N ASP A 321 11.64 -10.75 18.68
CA ASP A 321 12.88 -10.35 19.37
C ASP A 321 12.67 -9.07 20.19
N ALA A 322 12.02 -8.06 19.62
CA ALA A 322 11.72 -6.83 20.32
C ALA A 322 10.80 -7.05 21.53
N TYR A 323 9.77 -7.91 21.42
CA TYR A 323 8.93 -8.30 22.53
C TYR A 323 9.71 -8.99 23.64
N GLN A 324 10.62 -9.90 23.30
CA GLN A 324 11.48 -10.60 24.26
C GLN A 324 12.46 -9.67 24.97
N LYS A 325 12.96 -8.65 24.28
CA LYS A 325 13.91 -7.66 24.80
C LYS A 325 13.24 -6.49 25.54
N MET A 326 11.93 -6.39 25.50
CA MET A 326 11.21 -5.32 26.21
C MET A 326 11.33 -5.51 27.72
N GLY A 327 11.84 -4.50 28.42
CA GLY A 327 12.05 -4.55 29.87
C GLY A 327 10.75 -4.78 30.64
N GLU A 328 9.65 -4.16 30.19
CA GLU A 328 8.30 -4.39 30.72
C GLU A 328 7.40 -4.87 29.57
N ARG A 329 7.22 -6.20 29.44
CA ARG A 329 6.51 -6.82 28.30
C ARG A 329 5.03 -6.45 28.22
N SER A 330 4.39 -6.16 29.34
CA SER A 330 2.99 -5.69 29.37
C SER A 330 2.80 -4.38 28.62
N GLU A 331 3.84 -3.53 28.57
CA GLU A 331 3.83 -2.25 27.87
C GLU A 331 4.09 -2.38 26.37
N PHE A 332 4.58 -3.52 25.87
CA PHE A 332 4.98 -3.66 24.47
C PHE A 332 3.83 -3.36 23.49
N PHE A 333 2.69 -3.97 23.66
CA PHE A 333 1.49 -3.67 22.87
C PHE A 333 0.67 -2.51 23.51
N GLY A 334 0.64 -2.44 24.83
CA GLY A 334 -0.06 -1.41 25.59
C GLY A 334 -1.47 -1.15 25.07
N LYS A 335 -1.82 0.12 24.89
CA LYS A 335 -3.12 0.54 24.33
C LYS A 335 -3.22 0.32 22.79
N ARG A 336 -2.14 -0.10 22.14
CA ARG A 336 -2.07 -0.31 20.69
C ARG A 336 -2.33 -1.76 20.27
N ALA A 337 -2.55 -2.69 21.22
CA ALA A 337 -2.81 -4.11 20.93
C ALA A 337 -3.87 -4.32 19.85
N ARG A 338 -4.99 -3.61 19.93
CA ARG A 338 -6.04 -3.66 18.90
C ARG A 338 -5.55 -3.20 17.53
N PHE A 339 -4.70 -2.17 17.47
CA PHE A 339 -4.15 -1.70 16.20
C PHE A 339 -3.18 -2.69 15.57
N PHE A 340 -2.40 -3.41 16.41
CA PHE A 340 -1.59 -4.54 15.93
C PHE A 340 -2.46 -5.62 15.28
N ASP A 341 -3.58 -5.98 15.93
CA ASP A 341 -4.53 -6.97 15.40
C ASP A 341 -5.14 -6.51 14.06
N LEU A 342 -5.47 -5.22 13.93
CA LEU A 342 -5.97 -4.64 12.67
C LEU A 342 -4.92 -4.72 11.55
N LEU A 343 -3.65 -4.40 11.83
CA LEU A 343 -2.56 -4.49 10.85
C LEU A 343 -2.29 -5.94 10.43
N MET A 344 -2.23 -6.86 11.40
CA MET A 344 -2.02 -8.27 11.11
C MET A 344 -3.27 -8.97 10.54
N GLY A 345 -4.47 -8.40 10.76
CA GLY A 345 -5.74 -8.96 10.29
C GLY A 345 -6.28 -10.10 11.16
N THR A 346 -5.63 -10.39 12.28
CA THR A 346 -6.02 -11.41 13.27
C THR A 346 -5.38 -11.10 14.62
N PRO A 347 -6.05 -11.36 15.76
CA PRO A 347 -5.43 -11.23 17.08
C PRO A 347 -4.44 -12.37 17.38
N ARG A 348 -4.55 -13.49 16.66
CA ARG A 348 -3.78 -14.72 16.89
C ARG A 348 -2.26 -14.49 16.87
N VAL A 349 -1.76 -13.62 15.98
CA VAL A 349 -0.32 -13.35 15.88
C VAL A 349 0.20 -12.74 17.19
N ARG A 350 -0.49 -11.72 17.72
CA ARG A 350 -0.15 -11.07 18.98
C ARG A 350 -0.23 -12.04 20.16
N GLU A 351 -1.31 -12.80 20.24
CA GLU A 351 -1.52 -13.78 21.31
C GLU A 351 -0.41 -14.83 21.31
N MET A 352 -0.06 -15.39 20.16
CA MET A 352 1.03 -16.37 20.05
C MET A 352 2.41 -15.79 20.38
N ILE A 353 2.67 -14.51 20.06
CA ILE A 353 3.90 -13.82 20.49
C ILE A 353 3.96 -13.72 22.01
N ILE A 354 2.85 -13.34 22.66
CA ILE A 354 2.74 -13.26 24.11
C ILE A 354 2.98 -14.64 24.76
N ASP A 355 2.43 -15.68 24.17
CA ASP A 355 2.57 -17.08 24.62
C ASP A 355 3.97 -17.66 24.36
N GLY A 356 4.85 -16.93 23.69
CA GLY A 356 6.23 -17.35 23.42
C GLY A 356 6.40 -18.30 22.25
N ALA A 357 5.44 -18.35 21.33
CA ALA A 357 5.52 -19.15 20.13
C ALA A 357 6.67 -18.67 19.20
N SER A 358 7.29 -19.61 18.52
CA SER A 358 8.28 -19.33 17.49
C SER A 358 7.62 -18.75 16.22
N GLU A 359 8.39 -18.01 15.42
CA GLU A 359 7.95 -17.53 14.11
C GLU A 359 7.35 -18.66 13.25
N GLN A 360 7.99 -19.83 13.24
CA GLN A 360 7.55 -20.96 12.45
C GLN A 360 6.17 -21.48 12.88
N GLU A 361 5.87 -21.51 14.18
CA GLU A 361 4.55 -21.91 14.71
C GLU A 361 3.50 -20.87 14.32
N ILE A 362 3.79 -19.58 14.46
CA ILE A 362 2.90 -18.51 14.06
C ILE A 362 2.61 -18.60 12.56
N ARG A 363 3.63 -18.73 11.71
CA ARG A 363 3.48 -18.83 10.25
C ARG A 363 2.64 -20.01 9.78
N ARG A 364 2.64 -21.13 10.50
CA ARG A 364 1.80 -22.30 10.19
C ARG A 364 0.31 -21.96 10.21
N THR A 365 -0.10 -21.00 11.01
CA THR A 365 -1.52 -20.69 11.24
C THR A 365 -2.25 -20.21 9.98
N TRP A 366 -1.55 -19.58 9.02
CA TRP A 366 -2.16 -19.05 7.80
C TRP A 366 -1.78 -19.77 6.50
N GLN A 367 -0.97 -20.84 6.57
CA GLN A 367 -0.51 -21.53 5.36
C GLN A 367 -1.65 -22.14 4.54
N SER A 368 -2.69 -22.67 5.18
CA SER A 368 -3.87 -23.21 4.50
C SER A 368 -4.66 -22.11 3.78
N ASP A 369 -4.76 -20.94 4.40
CA ASP A 369 -5.50 -19.81 3.88
C ASP A 369 -4.75 -19.19 2.69
N LEU A 370 -3.43 -19.08 2.77
CA LEU A 370 -2.62 -18.63 1.62
C LEU A 370 -2.76 -19.57 0.42
N LYS A 371 -2.79 -20.89 0.63
CA LYS A 371 -3.02 -21.85 -0.47
C LYS A 371 -4.39 -21.66 -1.12
N ARG A 372 -5.42 -21.33 -0.33
CA ARG A 372 -6.76 -21.02 -0.83
C ARG A 372 -6.76 -19.69 -1.60
N TYR A 373 -6.18 -18.65 -1.02
CA TYR A 373 -6.05 -17.34 -1.65
C TYR A 373 -5.29 -17.37 -2.99
N LEU A 374 -4.18 -18.12 -3.07
CA LEU A 374 -3.42 -18.27 -4.32
C LEU A 374 -4.26 -18.91 -5.45
N LYS A 375 -5.19 -19.82 -5.12
CA LYS A 375 -6.14 -20.37 -6.10
C LYS A 375 -7.21 -19.35 -6.47
N GLN A 376 -7.72 -18.61 -5.47
CA GLN A 376 -8.78 -17.60 -5.62
C GLN A 376 -8.32 -16.43 -6.49
N ARG A 377 -7.10 -15.91 -6.29
CA ARG A 377 -6.57 -14.78 -7.07
C ARG A 377 -6.25 -15.12 -8.53
N LYS A 378 -5.97 -16.40 -8.82
CA LYS A 378 -5.45 -16.84 -10.13
C LYS A 378 -6.26 -16.36 -11.35
N PRO A 379 -7.61 -16.34 -11.37
CA PRO A 379 -8.39 -15.84 -12.50
C PRO A 379 -8.24 -14.35 -12.77
N TYR A 380 -7.71 -13.59 -11.83
CA TYR A 380 -7.61 -12.13 -11.87
C TYR A 380 -6.19 -11.64 -12.23
N LEU A 381 -5.23 -12.57 -12.36
CA LEU A 381 -3.87 -12.23 -12.73
C LEU A 381 -3.81 -11.77 -14.18
N LEU A 382 -3.21 -10.61 -14.40
CA LEU A 382 -2.95 -10.03 -15.72
C LEU A 382 -1.54 -10.33 -16.22
N TYR A 383 -0.67 -10.74 -15.30
CA TYR A 383 0.77 -10.91 -15.54
C TYR A 383 1.23 -12.31 -15.13
N PRO A 384 2.26 -12.87 -15.84
CA PRO A 384 2.85 -14.16 -15.48
C PRO A 384 3.60 -14.14 -14.16
#